data_05dfa2790f833d083fe2d2f4ef603188
#
_entry.id   05dfa2790f833d083fe2d2f4ef603188
#
_cell.length_a   1.000
_cell.length_b   1.000
_cell.length_c   1.000
_cell.angle_alpha   90.00
_cell.angle_beta   90.00
_cell.angle_gamma   90.00
#
_symmetry.space_group_name_H-M   'P 1'
#
loop_
_entity.id
_entity.type
_entity.pdbx_description
1 polymer ?
#
loop_
_entity_poly.entity_id
_entity_poly.type
_entity_poly.pdbx_seq_one_letter_code
_entity_poly.pdbx_strand_id
1 'polypeptide(L)'
;RNRLCVMDLKNGKKTYVTEAFQSGVDSYCWAPDNQTLYFTGVWHATSMIHRTNLKGEVEQLTEGMYDYASVAMLGDGQLLTKRHSISEADELFTVNLNKANEVTRITQENDHIFKQLKLGKVEARWTKTVDGKDMLSWVIYPVDFDPNKKYPTLLFCEGGPQSPVSQFWSYRWNFQIMAANDYIIIAPNRRGLPGFGMEWLEEISTNYGGHCMDDYLTAIDDIAKEPYVDKDRLGCVGASFGGYSVYWLA
;
A
#
# COMPACT_ATOMS: atom_id res chain seq x y z
N ARG A 1 -14.49 2.95 6.96
CA ARG A 1 -13.84 3.39 5.70
C ARG A 1 -14.40 4.72 5.18
N ASN A 2 -13.60 5.48 4.44
CA ASN A 2 -14.05 6.65 3.71
C ASN A 2 -14.77 6.22 2.41
N ARG A 3 -15.90 6.87 2.10
CA ARG A 3 -16.69 6.60 0.89
C ARG A 3 -17.07 7.90 0.22
N LEU A 4 -17.14 7.92 -1.11
CA LEU A 4 -17.71 9.05 -1.84
C LEU A 4 -19.23 9.04 -1.72
N CYS A 5 -19.76 10.19 -1.35
CA CYS A 5 -21.18 10.43 -1.26
C CYS A 5 -21.53 11.65 -2.12
N VAL A 6 -22.40 11.48 -3.09
CA VAL A 6 -22.96 12.56 -3.90
C VAL A 6 -24.30 12.98 -3.33
N MET A 7 -24.50 14.29 -3.13
CA MET A 7 -25.77 14.84 -2.63
C MET A 7 -26.41 15.70 -3.71
N ASP A 8 -27.66 15.41 -4.02
CA ASP A 8 -28.51 16.28 -4.84
C ASP A 8 -28.90 17.51 -4.03
N LEU A 9 -28.45 18.68 -4.46
CA LEU A 9 -28.70 19.94 -3.73
C LEU A 9 -30.17 20.41 -3.78
N LYS A 10 -30.99 19.89 -4.71
CA LYS A 10 -32.40 20.27 -4.82
C LYS A 10 -33.26 19.57 -3.77
N ASN A 11 -32.95 18.34 -3.44
CA ASN A 11 -33.79 17.52 -2.57
C ASN A 11 -33.04 16.92 -1.36
N GLY A 12 -31.71 17.14 -1.27
CA GLY A 12 -30.87 16.65 -0.18
C GLY A 12 -30.61 15.13 -0.22
N LYS A 13 -31.01 14.44 -1.28
CA LYS A 13 -30.79 12.98 -1.42
C LYS A 13 -29.30 12.66 -1.52
N LYS A 14 -28.82 11.75 -0.68
CA LYS A 14 -27.44 11.26 -0.65
C LYS A 14 -27.38 9.89 -1.34
N THR A 15 -26.34 9.70 -2.17
CA THR A 15 -26.03 8.44 -2.84
C THR A 15 -24.55 8.12 -2.66
N TYR A 16 -24.25 6.95 -2.09
CA TYR A 16 -22.87 6.47 -1.97
C TYR A 16 -22.45 5.79 -3.29
N VAL A 17 -21.45 6.37 -3.95
CA VAL A 17 -21.02 5.94 -5.30
C VAL A 17 -19.76 5.07 -5.31
N THR A 18 -19.23 4.72 -4.14
CA THR A 18 -18.09 3.80 -3.98
C THR A 18 -18.39 2.63 -3.04
N GLU A 19 -19.65 2.22 -2.94
CA GLU A 19 -20.06 1.12 -2.06
C GLU A 19 -19.47 -0.22 -2.52
N ALA A 20 -19.31 -0.42 -3.83
CA ALA A 20 -18.68 -1.60 -4.42
C ALA A 20 -17.17 -1.70 -4.14
N PHE A 21 -16.49 -0.57 -3.86
CA PHE A 21 -15.07 -0.54 -3.52
C PHE A 21 -14.86 -0.91 -2.06
N GLN A 22 -14.34 -2.10 -1.80
CA GLN A 22 -14.21 -2.68 -0.46
C GLN A 22 -12.99 -2.15 0.33
N SER A 23 -12.60 -0.88 0.08
CA SER A 23 -11.58 -0.16 0.82
C SER A 23 -11.94 1.33 0.96
N GLY A 24 -11.03 2.14 1.51
CA GLY A 24 -11.20 3.58 1.67
C GLY A 24 -10.87 4.37 0.40
N VAL A 25 -11.49 5.53 0.27
CA VAL A 25 -11.15 6.54 -0.75
C VAL A 25 -10.30 7.62 -0.09
N ASP A 26 -9.17 7.99 -0.73
CA ASP A 26 -8.21 8.97 -0.19
C ASP A 26 -8.30 10.32 -0.88
N SER A 27 -8.21 10.37 -2.21
CA SER A 27 -8.31 11.58 -3.03
C SER A 27 -9.33 11.38 -4.14
N TYR A 28 -10.01 12.46 -4.56
CA TYR A 28 -10.99 12.36 -5.64
C TYR A 28 -11.16 13.68 -6.41
N CYS A 29 -11.64 13.58 -7.64
CA CYS A 29 -12.08 14.71 -8.45
C CYS A 29 -13.26 14.34 -9.37
N TRP A 30 -14.01 15.36 -9.78
CA TRP A 30 -15.06 15.22 -10.80
C TRP A 30 -14.49 15.25 -12.21
N ALA A 31 -15.06 14.44 -13.10
CA ALA A 31 -14.91 14.63 -14.53
C ALA A 31 -15.75 15.83 -15.01
N PRO A 32 -15.42 16.44 -16.17
CA PRO A 32 -16.20 17.56 -16.74
C PRO A 32 -17.64 17.20 -17.11
N ASP A 33 -17.95 15.91 -17.25
CA ASP A 33 -19.30 15.42 -17.59
C ASP A 33 -20.30 15.51 -16.42
N ASN A 34 -19.85 15.82 -15.19
CA ASN A 34 -20.65 15.81 -13.97
C ASN A 34 -21.37 14.49 -13.68
N GLN A 35 -20.90 13.38 -14.24
CA GLN A 35 -21.44 12.02 -14.06
C GLN A 35 -20.39 11.05 -13.52
N THR A 36 -19.12 11.32 -13.80
CA THR A 36 -17.97 10.48 -13.47
C THR A 36 -17.13 11.12 -12.37
N LEU A 37 -16.65 10.33 -11.41
CA LEU A 37 -15.63 10.71 -10.44
C LEU A 37 -14.42 9.81 -10.61
N TYR A 38 -13.24 10.40 -10.48
CA TYR A 38 -11.98 9.70 -10.34
C TYR A 38 -11.55 9.74 -8.88
N PHE A 39 -10.96 8.65 -8.39
CA PHE A 39 -10.49 8.59 -7.01
C PHE A 39 -9.28 7.67 -6.86
N THR A 40 -8.50 7.89 -5.80
CA THR A 40 -7.44 6.98 -5.37
C THR A 40 -7.91 6.17 -4.17
N GLY A 41 -7.45 4.92 -4.10
CA GLY A 41 -7.75 4.04 -2.98
C GLY A 41 -6.88 2.79 -2.98
N VAL A 42 -6.57 2.31 -1.78
CA VAL A 42 -5.70 1.14 -1.60
C VAL A 42 -6.48 -0.13 -1.88
N TRP A 43 -5.90 -0.99 -2.74
CA TRP A 43 -6.34 -2.35 -2.97
C TRP A 43 -5.13 -3.27 -3.18
N HIS A 44 -5.07 -4.38 -2.45
CA HIS A 44 -3.94 -5.33 -2.44
C HIS A 44 -2.58 -4.63 -2.27
N ALA A 45 -2.51 -3.76 -1.24
CA ALA A 45 -1.28 -3.05 -0.84
C ALA A 45 -0.68 -2.11 -1.90
N THR A 46 -1.48 -1.64 -2.85
CA THR A 46 -1.15 -0.57 -3.80
C THR A 46 -2.28 0.44 -3.85
N SER A 47 -1.97 1.73 -3.98
CA SER A 47 -2.99 2.77 -4.15
C SER A 47 -3.14 3.10 -5.62
N MET A 48 -4.29 2.74 -6.21
CA MET A 48 -4.56 2.91 -7.63
C MET A 48 -5.59 3.99 -7.90
N ILE A 49 -5.59 4.52 -9.13
CA ILE A 49 -6.65 5.42 -9.60
C ILE A 49 -7.80 4.57 -10.12
N HIS A 50 -8.99 4.92 -9.68
CA HIS A 50 -10.26 4.31 -10.07
C HIS A 50 -11.19 5.37 -10.64
N ARG A 51 -12.18 4.95 -11.41
CA ARG A 51 -13.35 5.77 -11.74
C ARG A 51 -14.62 5.15 -11.19
N THR A 52 -15.60 6.01 -10.89
CA THR A 52 -16.96 5.59 -10.57
C THR A 52 -17.96 6.53 -11.23
N ASN A 53 -19.17 6.06 -11.43
CA ASN A 53 -20.28 6.87 -11.91
C ASN A 53 -21.35 7.03 -10.82
N LEU A 54 -22.42 7.79 -11.13
CA LEU A 54 -23.50 8.04 -10.17
C LEU A 54 -24.34 6.77 -9.85
N LYS A 55 -24.15 5.65 -10.58
CA LYS A 55 -24.75 4.35 -10.27
C LYS A 55 -23.88 3.53 -9.32
N GLY A 56 -22.63 3.95 -9.04
CA GLY A 56 -21.71 3.23 -8.16
C GLY A 56 -20.93 2.10 -8.85
N GLU A 57 -20.84 2.12 -10.17
CA GLU A 57 -19.99 1.21 -10.94
C GLU A 57 -18.54 1.67 -10.80
N VAL A 58 -17.68 0.79 -10.28
CA VAL A 58 -16.25 1.11 -10.00
C VAL A 58 -15.36 0.34 -10.95
N GLU A 59 -14.36 1.02 -11.50
CA GLU A 59 -13.34 0.45 -12.39
C GLU A 59 -11.96 0.98 -12.01
N GLN A 60 -10.96 0.10 -11.94
CA GLN A 60 -9.56 0.46 -11.76
C GLN A 60 -8.95 0.90 -13.10
N LEU A 61 -8.22 2.03 -13.09
CA LEU A 61 -7.63 2.63 -14.29
C LEU A 61 -6.11 2.44 -14.40
N THR A 62 -5.42 2.31 -13.28
CA THR A 62 -3.95 2.19 -13.26
C THR A 62 -3.51 0.88 -12.63
N GLU A 63 -2.28 0.46 -12.96
CA GLU A 63 -1.69 -0.80 -12.52
C GLU A 63 -0.24 -0.59 -12.08
N GLY A 64 0.36 -1.65 -11.50
CA GLY A 64 1.77 -1.69 -11.12
C GLY A 64 1.99 -1.63 -9.62
N MET A 65 3.27 -1.64 -9.22
CA MET A 65 3.70 -1.58 -7.83
C MET A 65 3.98 -0.12 -7.44
N TYR A 66 2.91 0.67 -7.32
CA TYR A 66 2.96 2.10 -7.04
C TYR A 66 1.83 2.52 -6.11
N ASP A 67 1.99 3.69 -5.50
CA ASP A 67 0.91 4.42 -4.86
C ASP A 67 0.65 5.74 -5.61
N TYR A 68 -0.56 5.89 -6.13
CA TYR A 68 -1.09 7.14 -6.67
C TYR A 68 -1.73 7.91 -5.51
N ALA A 69 -1.04 8.92 -4.99
CA ALA A 69 -1.42 9.60 -3.74
C ALA A 69 -2.45 10.71 -3.92
N SER A 70 -2.67 11.16 -5.15
CA SER A 70 -3.65 12.21 -5.45
C SER A 70 -4.19 12.06 -6.87
N VAL A 71 -5.35 12.65 -7.13
CA VAL A 71 -5.92 12.75 -8.46
C VAL A 71 -6.58 14.10 -8.67
N ALA A 72 -6.29 14.76 -9.79
CA ALA A 72 -6.92 15.99 -10.22
C ALA A 72 -7.18 15.97 -11.72
N MET A 73 -8.28 16.58 -12.17
CA MET A 73 -8.56 16.74 -13.59
C MET A 73 -7.68 17.87 -14.17
N LEU A 74 -6.88 17.54 -15.19
CA LEU A 74 -6.01 18.52 -15.86
C LEU A 74 -6.68 19.15 -17.09
N GLY A 75 -7.70 18.51 -17.65
CA GLY A 75 -8.37 18.87 -18.91
C GLY A 75 -8.02 17.87 -20.01
N ASP A 76 -8.70 17.97 -21.17
CA ASP A 76 -8.46 17.19 -22.40
C ASP A 76 -8.35 15.65 -22.19
N GLY A 77 -9.12 15.13 -21.23
CA GLY A 77 -9.11 13.71 -20.90
C GLY A 77 -7.83 13.26 -20.17
N GLN A 78 -7.15 14.15 -19.45
CA GLN A 78 -5.98 13.83 -18.66
C GLN A 78 -6.21 14.08 -17.17
N LEU A 79 -5.69 13.16 -16.35
CA LEU A 79 -5.57 13.33 -14.90
C LEU A 79 -4.12 13.71 -14.56
N LEU A 80 -3.97 14.61 -13.59
CA LEU A 80 -2.71 14.85 -12.89
C LEU A 80 -2.71 14.04 -11.60
N THR A 81 -1.59 13.39 -11.32
CA THR A 81 -1.43 12.58 -10.11
C THR A 81 -0.03 12.70 -9.56
N LYS A 82 0.09 12.50 -8.26
CA LYS A 82 1.35 12.28 -7.57
C LYS A 82 1.53 10.78 -7.37
N ARG A 83 2.69 10.23 -7.76
CA ARG A 83 2.99 8.80 -7.66
C ARG A 83 4.33 8.58 -6.96
N HIS A 84 4.40 7.54 -6.17
CA HIS A 84 5.62 7.03 -5.54
C HIS A 84 5.59 5.50 -5.41
N SER A 85 6.70 4.95 -4.93
CA SER A 85 6.77 3.55 -4.49
C SER A 85 7.76 3.42 -3.33
N ILE A 86 7.93 2.23 -2.77
CA ILE A 86 8.98 1.92 -1.77
C ILE A 86 10.37 2.29 -2.31
N SER A 87 10.55 2.33 -3.63
CA SER A 87 11.82 2.59 -4.32
C SER A 87 11.86 3.92 -5.09
N GLU A 88 10.85 4.75 -5.00
CA GLU A 88 10.74 6.00 -5.76
C GLU A 88 10.02 7.06 -4.93
N ALA A 89 10.65 8.22 -4.73
CA ALA A 89 9.99 9.35 -4.08
C ALA A 89 8.93 9.98 -4.99
N ASP A 90 8.10 10.86 -4.40
CA ASP A 90 7.02 11.55 -5.11
C ASP A 90 7.48 12.27 -6.38
N GLU A 91 6.84 11.96 -7.49
CA GLU A 91 6.93 12.68 -8.77
C GLU A 91 5.52 12.90 -9.33
N LEU A 92 5.38 13.89 -10.21
CA LEU A 92 4.13 14.15 -10.91
C LEU A 92 4.03 13.34 -12.20
N PHE A 93 2.83 12.82 -12.43
CA PHE A 93 2.49 12.04 -13.62
C PHE A 93 1.17 12.52 -14.21
N THR A 94 0.99 12.30 -15.50
CA THR A 94 -0.32 12.37 -16.14
C THR A 94 -0.83 10.99 -16.48
N VAL A 95 -2.15 10.81 -16.42
CA VAL A 95 -2.84 9.62 -16.92
C VAL A 95 -3.76 10.03 -18.05
N ASN A 96 -3.52 9.50 -19.25
CA ASN A 96 -4.29 9.84 -20.44
C ASN A 96 -5.49 8.89 -20.60
N LEU A 97 -6.67 9.36 -20.25
CA LEU A 97 -7.93 8.61 -20.30
C LEU A 97 -8.37 8.24 -21.72
N ASN A 98 -7.86 8.95 -22.75
CA ASN A 98 -8.18 8.71 -24.17
C ASN A 98 -7.23 7.67 -24.80
N LYS A 99 -6.16 7.25 -24.09
CA LYS A 99 -5.14 6.32 -24.57
C LYS A 99 -4.93 5.16 -23.60
N ALA A 100 -5.98 4.43 -23.30
CA ALA A 100 -5.93 3.25 -22.43
C ALA A 100 -5.22 3.51 -21.07
N ASN A 101 -5.43 4.71 -20.52
CA ASN A 101 -4.83 5.16 -19.25
C ASN A 101 -3.28 5.21 -19.27
N GLU A 102 -2.68 5.54 -20.40
CA GLU A 102 -1.24 5.71 -20.53
C GLU A 102 -0.72 6.69 -19.46
N VAL A 103 0.27 6.23 -18.69
CA VAL A 103 0.87 6.99 -17.58
C VAL A 103 2.19 7.60 -18.03
N THR A 104 2.32 8.91 -17.95
CA THR A 104 3.52 9.64 -18.35
C THR A 104 4.07 10.45 -17.18
N ARG A 105 5.34 10.26 -16.85
CA ARG A 105 6.06 11.07 -15.85
C ARG A 105 6.35 12.45 -16.40
N ILE A 106 6.06 13.52 -15.63
CA ILE A 106 6.25 14.92 -16.03
C ILE A 106 7.29 15.67 -15.20
N THR A 107 7.64 15.19 -14.00
CA THR A 107 8.73 15.76 -13.19
C THR A 107 9.86 14.76 -12.98
N GLN A 108 11.06 15.27 -12.69
CA GLN A 108 12.29 14.50 -12.44
C GLN A 108 13.09 15.13 -11.29
N GLU A 109 12.40 15.65 -10.29
CA GLU A 109 12.98 16.41 -9.20
C GLU A 109 13.95 15.58 -8.36
N ASN A 110 13.71 14.29 -8.23
CA ASN A 110 14.50 13.39 -7.42
C ASN A 110 15.58 12.61 -8.22
N ASP A 111 15.60 12.70 -9.53
CA ASP A 111 16.49 11.91 -10.40
C ASP A 111 17.97 12.09 -10.07
N HIS A 112 18.40 13.32 -9.75
CA HIS A 112 19.78 13.62 -9.42
C HIS A 112 20.28 12.91 -8.15
N ILE A 113 19.35 12.54 -7.24
CA ILE A 113 19.63 11.75 -6.03
C ILE A 113 19.58 10.26 -6.37
N PHE A 114 18.45 9.80 -6.96
CA PHE A 114 18.21 8.38 -7.21
C PHE A 114 19.23 7.75 -8.17
N LYS A 115 19.80 8.51 -9.12
CA LYS A 115 20.90 8.05 -10.00
C LYS A 115 22.19 7.69 -9.24
N GLN A 116 22.35 8.16 -8.01
CA GLN A 116 23.51 7.88 -7.15
C GLN A 116 23.24 6.76 -6.15
N LEU A 117 21.98 6.30 -6.01
CA LEU A 117 21.59 5.29 -5.05
C LEU A 117 21.50 3.92 -5.71
N LYS A 118 21.93 2.91 -4.98
CA LYS A 118 21.57 1.53 -5.23
C LYS A 118 20.44 1.16 -4.28
N LEU A 119 19.38 0.60 -4.80
CA LEU A 119 18.21 0.21 -4.03
C LEU A 119 18.04 -1.31 -4.02
N GLY A 120 17.52 -1.83 -2.91
CA GLY A 120 17.15 -3.21 -2.76
C GLY A 120 15.90 -3.56 -3.59
N LYS A 121 15.83 -4.80 -4.05
CA LYS A 121 14.64 -5.34 -4.76
C LYS A 121 13.45 -5.37 -3.81
N VAL A 122 12.26 -5.05 -4.33
CA VAL A 122 10.98 -5.17 -3.62
C VAL A 122 10.14 -6.24 -4.28
N GLU A 123 9.59 -7.15 -3.50
CA GLU A 123 8.72 -8.24 -3.98
C GLU A 123 7.45 -8.35 -3.15
N ALA A 124 6.36 -8.75 -3.80
CA ALA A 124 5.14 -9.20 -3.14
C ALA A 124 5.26 -10.67 -2.75
N ARG A 125 5.02 -10.99 -1.47
CA ARG A 125 4.98 -12.35 -0.95
C ARG A 125 3.62 -12.64 -0.36
N TRP A 126 2.94 -13.66 -0.90
CA TRP A 126 1.66 -14.13 -0.38
C TRP A 126 1.88 -15.32 0.56
N THR A 127 1.31 -15.25 1.74
CA THR A 127 1.43 -16.26 2.78
C THR A 127 0.05 -16.64 3.30
N LYS A 128 -0.20 -17.92 3.57
CA LYS A 128 -1.43 -18.37 4.23
C LYS A 128 -1.35 -18.08 5.72
N THR A 129 -2.37 -17.43 6.24
CA THR A 129 -2.56 -17.21 7.67
C THR A 129 -2.93 -18.51 8.40
N VAL A 130 -2.95 -18.50 9.73
CA VAL A 130 -3.30 -19.67 10.55
C VAL A 130 -4.71 -20.21 10.28
N ASP A 131 -5.61 -19.37 9.80
CA ASP A 131 -7.00 -19.71 9.40
C ASP A 131 -7.17 -19.86 7.88
N GLY A 132 -6.05 -19.88 7.11
CA GLY A 132 -6.03 -20.19 5.68
C GLY A 132 -6.35 -19.05 4.74
N LYS A 133 -6.50 -17.81 5.23
CA LYS A 133 -6.67 -16.61 4.41
C LYS A 133 -5.35 -16.21 3.74
N ASP A 134 -5.43 -15.47 2.63
CA ASP A 134 -4.23 -14.96 1.93
C ASP A 134 -3.81 -13.61 2.50
N MET A 135 -2.55 -13.52 2.93
CA MET A 135 -1.93 -12.29 3.42
C MET A 135 -0.78 -11.87 2.52
N LEU A 136 -0.78 -10.63 2.04
CA LEU A 136 0.31 -10.06 1.28
C LEU A 136 1.32 -9.37 2.20
N SER A 137 2.59 -9.65 1.98
CA SER A 137 3.72 -8.93 2.60
C SER A 137 4.60 -8.32 1.52
N TRP A 138 5.10 -7.11 1.74
CA TRP A 138 6.23 -6.61 0.96
C TRP A 138 7.52 -7.17 1.55
N VAL A 139 8.39 -7.69 0.69
CA VAL A 139 9.74 -8.11 1.05
C VAL A 139 10.72 -7.18 0.35
N ILE A 140 11.59 -6.54 1.13
CA ILE A 140 12.63 -5.66 0.63
C ILE A 140 13.97 -6.30 0.95
N TYR A 141 14.73 -6.61 -0.11
CA TYR A 141 16.01 -7.27 -0.01
C TYR A 141 17.15 -6.27 0.16
N PRO A 142 18.28 -6.67 0.78
CA PRO A 142 19.49 -5.88 0.83
C PRO A 142 19.95 -5.44 -0.56
N VAL A 143 20.69 -4.34 -0.60
CA VAL A 143 21.40 -3.93 -1.80
C VAL A 143 22.45 -5.00 -2.17
N ASP A 144 22.57 -5.32 -3.47
CA ASP A 144 23.46 -6.37 -3.95
C ASP A 144 23.19 -7.76 -3.28
N PHE A 145 21.90 -8.09 -3.06
CA PHE A 145 21.46 -9.32 -2.43
C PHE A 145 22.05 -10.57 -3.10
N ASP A 146 22.66 -11.44 -2.27
CA ASP A 146 23.21 -12.73 -2.69
C ASP A 146 22.46 -13.88 -1.97
N PRO A 147 21.71 -14.72 -2.69
CA PRO A 147 20.92 -15.80 -2.08
C PRO A 147 21.76 -16.88 -1.39
N ASN A 148 23.09 -16.86 -1.55
CA ASN A 148 24.03 -17.79 -0.87
C ASN A 148 24.53 -17.26 0.47
N LYS A 149 24.20 -16.01 0.82
CA LYS A 149 24.52 -15.42 2.13
C LYS A 149 23.32 -15.48 3.06
N LYS A 150 23.57 -15.33 4.35
CA LYS A 150 22.52 -15.24 5.37
C LYS A 150 22.40 -13.81 5.88
N TYR A 151 21.15 -13.33 5.94
CA TYR A 151 20.82 -11.96 6.33
C TYR A 151 19.95 -11.94 7.59
N PRO A 152 20.18 -10.99 8.49
CA PRO A 152 19.23 -10.68 9.55
C PRO A 152 17.93 -10.18 8.92
N THR A 153 16.80 -10.48 9.55
CA THR A 153 15.49 -10.12 9.02
C THR A 153 14.68 -9.33 10.03
N LEU A 154 14.10 -8.21 9.60
CA LEU A 154 13.24 -7.36 10.40
C LEU A 154 11.79 -7.46 9.94
N LEU A 155 10.92 -7.84 10.87
CA LEU A 155 9.49 -7.73 10.73
C LEU A 155 9.06 -6.29 11.00
N PHE A 156 8.45 -5.64 10.02
CA PHE A 156 7.86 -4.32 10.19
C PHE A 156 6.43 -4.46 10.73
N CYS A 157 6.19 -3.92 11.92
CA CYS A 157 4.88 -3.87 12.56
C CYS A 157 4.24 -2.50 12.30
N GLU A 158 3.21 -2.46 11.45
CA GLU A 158 2.52 -1.22 11.09
C GLU A 158 1.68 -0.68 12.24
N GLY A 159 1.68 0.65 12.37
CA GLY A 159 0.85 1.40 13.31
C GLY A 159 -0.62 1.48 12.89
N GLY A 160 -1.30 2.46 13.39
CA GLY A 160 -2.70 2.74 13.05
C GLY A 160 -3.70 2.43 14.17
N PRO A 161 -4.27 1.27 14.31
CA PRO A 161 -3.96 -0.05 13.75
C PRO A 161 -4.48 -0.31 12.32
N GLN A 162 -5.10 0.64 11.67
CA GLN A 162 -5.77 0.51 10.39
C GLN A 162 -5.15 1.41 9.30
N SER A 163 -3.81 1.40 9.19
CA SER A 163 -3.04 2.08 8.14
C SER A 163 -2.46 1.05 7.16
N PRO A 164 -2.56 1.22 5.84
CA PRO A 164 -2.06 0.22 4.88
C PRO A 164 -0.53 0.17 4.88
N VAL A 165 0.01 -1.03 4.70
CA VAL A 165 1.40 -1.23 4.26
C VAL A 165 1.38 -1.35 2.74
N SER A 166 1.31 -0.19 2.09
CA SER A 166 1.27 -0.07 0.63
C SER A 166 2.66 0.15 0.03
N GLN A 167 2.73 0.68 -1.17
CA GLN A 167 3.99 1.12 -1.79
C GLN A 167 4.45 2.49 -1.30
N PHE A 168 4.06 2.90 -0.09
CA PHE A 168 4.33 4.24 0.42
C PHE A 168 5.83 4.59 0.45
N TRP A 169 6.16 5.83 0.06
CA TRP A 169 7.46 6.44 0.31
C TRP A 169 7.43 7.19 1.63
N SER A 170 8.35 6.90 2.54
CA SER A 170 8.45 7.57 3.83
C SER A 170 9.89 7.98 4.15
N TYR A 171 10.08 9.22 4.55
CA TYR A 171 11.37 9.68 5.08
C TYR A 171 11.60 9.26 6.54
N ARG A 172 10.55 8.83 7.22
CA ARG A 172 10.61 8.36 8.61
C ARG A 172 10.76 6.84 8.71
N TRP A 173 9.98 6.09 7.90
CA TRP A 173 9.98 4.63 7.85
C TRP A 173 10.39 4.18 6.45
N ASN A 174 11.69 4.38 6.15
CA ASN A 174 12.21 4.09 4.82
C ASN A 174 12.77 2.67 4.78
N PHE A 175 12.06 1.76 4.12
CA PHE A 175 12.46 0.36 3.99
C PHE A 175 13.77 0.19 3.22
N GLN A 176 14.04 1.05 2.24
CA GLN A 176 15.28 1.00 1.47
C GLN A 176 16.50 1.32 2.33
N ILE A 177 16.39 2.27 3.27
CA ILE A 177 17.47 2.57 4.22
C ILE A 177 17.71 1.39 5.17
N MET A 178 16.63 0.73 5.65
CA MET A 178 16.75 -0.46 6.49
C MET A 178 17.43 -1.60 5.72
N ALA A 179 17.01 -1.84 4.47
CA ALA A 179 17.60 -2.87 3.61
C ALA A 179 19.05 -2.56 3.21
N ALA A 180 19.43 -1.29 3.05
CA ALA A 180 20.80 -0.86 2.79
C ALA A 180 21.77 -1.12 3.96
N ASN A 181 21.24 -1.45 5.15
CA ASN A 181 22.04 -1.92 6.30
C ASN A 181 22.08 -3.45 6.40
N ASP A 182 21.98 -4.14 5.28
CA ASP A 182 22.04 -5.60 5.16
C ASP A 182 20.90 -6.38 5.87
N TYR A 183 19.74 -5.75 6.08
CA TYR A 183 18.55 -6.42 6.58
C TYR A 183 17.60 -6.80 5.44
N ILE A 184 17.01 -7.98 5.51
CA ILE A 184 15.77 -8.27 4.81
C ILE A 184 14.63 -7.65 5.62
N ILE A 185 13.74 -6.91 4.95
CA ILE A 185 12.54 -6.37 5.60
C ILE A 185 11.33 -7.15 5.12
N ILE A 186 10.52 -7.64 6.04
CA ILE A 186 9.20 -8.17 5.74
C ILE A 186 8.12 -7.28 6.37
N ALA A 187 7.23 -6.76 5.55
CA ALA A 187 6.20 -5.80 5.93
C ALA A 187 4.81 -6.36 5.57
N PRO A 188 4.17 -7.14 6.47
CA PRO A 188 2.90 -7.79 6.18
C PRO A 188 1.71 -6.84 6.28
N ASN A 189 0.74 -7.05 5.39
CA ASN A 189 -0.58 -6.48 5.50
C ASN A 189 -1.47 -7.40 6.34
N ARG A 190 -1.16 -7.50 7.63
CA ARG A 190 -1.92 -8.29 8.58
C ARG A 190 -3.38 -7.84 8.65
N ARG A 191 -4.27 -8.67 9.16
CA ARG A 191 -5.67 -8.29 9.35
C ARG A 191 -5.81 -7.05 10.24
N GLY A 192 -6.81 -6.24 9.91
CA GLY A 192 -6.99 -4.89 10.44
C GLY A 192 -6.44 -3.80 9.52
N LEU A 193 -5.60 -4.11 8.53
CA LEU A 193 -5.14 -3.13 7.54
C LEU A 193 -6.11 -3.04 6.35
N PRO A 194 -6.32 -1.83 5.77
CA PRO A 194 -7.23 -1.64 4.64
C PRO A 194 -6.65 -2.21 3.33
N GLY A 195 -7.54 -2.44 2.35
CA GLY A 195 -7.15 -2.89 1.02
C GLY A 195 -7.34 -4.38 0.76
N PHE A 196 -7.91 -5.14 1.72
CA PHE A 196 -8.16 -6.58 1.61
C PHE A 196 -9.62 -6.93 1.95
N GLY A 197 -10.52 -5.97 1.81
CA GLY A 197 -11.93 -6.11 2.14
C GLY A 197 -12.28 -5.65 3.56
N MET A 198 -13.59 -5.44 3.77
CA MET A 198 -14.08 -4.90 5.05
C MET A 198 -13.99 -5.91 6.18
N GLU A 199 -14.22 -7.21 5.90
CA GLU A 199 -14.05 -8.27 6.90
C GLU A 199 -12.62 -8.28 7.46
N TRP A 200 -11.62 -8.27 6.58
CA TRP A 200 -10.20 -8.21 6.97
C TRP A 200 -9.89 -6.97 7.82
N LEU A 201 -10.43 -5.81 7.43
CA LEU A 201 -10.22 -4.55 8.14
C LEU A 201 -10.84 -4.56 9.54
N GLU A 202 -12.03 -5.13 9.70
CA GLU A 202 -12.80 -5.09 10.94
C GLU A 202 -12.37 -6.13 11.97
N GLU A 203 -11.68 -7.19 11.58
CA GLU A 203 -11.24 -8.28 12.49
C GLU A 203 -10.32 -7.82 13.62
N ILE A 204 -9.66 -6.67 13.49
CA ILE A 204 -8.84 -6.11 14.58
C ILE A 204 -9.67 -5.40 15.65
N SER A 205 -10.92 -5.02 15.34
CA SER A 205 -11.76 -4.26 16.25
C SER A 205 -12.04 -5.09 17.50
N THR A 206 -11.73 -4.52 18.67
CA THR A 206 -11.85 -5.16 19.98
C THR A 206 -10.97 -6.39 20.21
N ASN A 207 -10.04 -6.72 19.28
CA ASN A 207 -9.20 -7.92 19.37
C ASN A 207 -7.75 -7.64 18.94
N TYR A 208 -7.06 -6.76 19.66
CA TYR A 208 -5.70 -6.33 19.33
C TYR A 208 -4.61 -7.39 19.55
N GLY A 209 -4.84 -8.35 20.45
CA GLY A 209 -3.91 -9.46 20.73
C GLY A 209 -4.25 -10.77 20.02
N GLY A 210 -5.24 -10.76 19.11
CA GLY A 210 -5.70 -11.95 18.40
C GLY A 210 -4.95 -12.23 17.11
N HIS A 211 -5.70 -12.66 16.10
CA HIS A 211 -5.16 -13.10 14.81
C HIS A 211 -4.22 -12.10 14.11
N CYS A 212 -4.32 -10.79 14.40
CA CYS A 212 -3.38 -9.82 13.84
C CYS A 212 -1.93 -10.04 14.34
N MET A 213 -1.75 -10.65 15.53
CA MET A 213 -0.43 -11.05 16.03
C MET A 213 0.01 -12.37 15.43
N ASP A 214 -0.92 -13.33 15.26
CA ASP A 214 -0.65 -14.57 14.52
C ASP A 214 -0.22 -14.29 13.08
N ASP A 215 -0.79 -13.27 12.43
CA ASP A 215 -0.40 -12.84 11.09
C ASP A 215 1.06 -12.35 11.03
N TYR A 216 1.49 -11.57 12.02
CA TYR A 216 2.90 -11.15 12.14
C TYR A 216 3.83 -12.35 12.32
N LEU A 217 3.51 -13.28 13.23
CA LEU A 217 4.29 -14.50 13.42
C LEU A 217 4.31 -15.36 12.15
N THR A 218 3.15 -15.51 11.50
CA THR A 218 3.06 -16.26 10.24
C THR A 218 3.96 -15.66 9.16
N ALA A 219 4.02 -14.34 9.05
CA ALA A 219 4.85 -13.68 8.05
C ALA A 219 6.35 -13.91 8.30
N ILE A 220 6.81 -13.72 9.53
CA ILE A 220 8.23 -13.91 9.86
C ILE A 220 8.64 -15.38 9.80
N ASP A 221 7.79 -16.30 10.25
CA ASP A 221 8.05 -17.74 10.19
C ASP A 221 8.08 -18.26 8.76
N ASP A 222 7.27 -17.69 7.87
CA ASP A 222 7.25 -18.08 6.48
C ASP A 222 8.53 -17.65 5.75
N ILE A 223 8.97 -16.40 5.90
CA ILE A 223 10.22 -15.96 5.28
C ILE A 223 11.45 -16.61 5.90
N ALA A 224 11.39 -16.99 7.18
CA ALA A 224 12.47 -17.71 7.87
C ALA A 224 12.73 -19.13 7.30
N LYS A 225 11.85 -19.66 6.45
CA LYS A 225 12.09 -20.92 5.71
C LYS A 225 13.13 -20.77 4.61
N GLU A 226 13.33 -19.54 4.14
CA GLU A 226 14.28 -19.27 3.06
C GLU A 226 15.73 -19.48 3.49
N PRO A 227 16.58 -20.07 2.63
CA PRO A 227 17.95 -20.42 3.00
C PRO A 227 18.84 -19.20 3.28
N TYR A 228 18.49 -18.05 2.75
CA TYR A 228 19.19 -16.78 2.93
C TYR A 228 18.78 -16.02 4.19
N VAL A 229 17.81 -16.50 4.96
CA VAL A 229 17.42 -15.90 6.24
C VAL A 229 18.23 -16.50 7.38
N ASP A 230 18.83 -15.63 8.19
CA ASP A 230 19.50 -16.03 9.42
C ASP A 230 18.48 -16.12 10.57
N LYS A 231 18.10 -17.33 10.93
CA LYS A 231 17.08 -17.61 11.95
C LYS A 231 17.47 -17.16 13.36
N ASP A 232 18.77 -17.01 13.62
CA ASP A 232 19.28 -16.57 14.91
C ASP A 232 19.32 -15.02 15.03
N ARG A 233 19.00 -14.31 13.92
CA ARG A 233 19.00 -12.85 13.84
C ARG A 233 17.69 -12.32 13.27
N LEU A 234 16.57 -12.72 13.89
CA LEU A 234 15.25 -12.17 13.61
C LEU A 234 14.92 -11.07 14.61
N GLY A 235 14.26 -10.02 14.16
CA GLY A 235 13.81 -8.93 15.00
C GLY A 235 12.54 -8.29 14.46
N CYS A 236 11.98 -7.36 15.22
CA CYS A 236 10.81 -6.59 14.80
C CYS A 236 10.95 -5.11 15.15
N VAL A 237 10.31 -4.26 14.37
CA VAL A 237 10.33 -2.81 14.53
C VAL A 237 8.94 -2.24 14.24
N GLY A 238 8.52 -1.25 15.03
CA GLY A 238 7.24 -0.58 14.84
C GLY A 238 7.01 0.57 15.81
N ALA A 239 6.02 1.40 15.53
CA ALA A 239 5.64 2.52 16.37
C ALA A 239 4.11 2.56 16.57
N SER A 240 3.64 3.25 17.62
CA SER A 240 2.21 3.33 17.95
C SER A 240 1.63 1.92 18.18
N PHE A 241 0.57 1.53 17.48
CA PHE A 241 0.09 0.14 17.50
C PHE A 241 1.17 -0.86 17.07
N GLY A 242 2.05 -0.50 16.13
CA GLY A 242 3.22 -1.30 15.79
C GLY A 242 4.19 -1.47 16.96
N GLY A 243 4.37 -0.44 17.79
CA GLY A 243 5.13 -0.53 19.05
C GLY A 243 4.48 -1.48 20.06
N TYR A 244 3.15 -1.41 20.23
CA TYR A 244 2.40 -2.40 21.00
C TYR A 244 2.65 -3.83 20.49
N SER A 245 2.58 -4.00 19.17
CA SER A 245 2.82 -5.30 18.52
C SER A 245 4.23 -5.82 18.81
N VAL A 246 5.26 -4.96 18.72
CA VAL A 246 6.66 -5.32 19.06
C VAL A 246 6.77 -5.83 20.49
N TYR A 247 6.19 -5.13 21.47
CA TYR A 247 6.20 -5.58 22.85
C TYR A 247 5.37 -6.83 23.11
N TRP A 248 4.32 -7.05 22.33
CA TRP A 248 3.51 -8.26 22.42
C TRP A 248 4.25 -9.49 21.88
N LEU A 249 5.06 -9.30 20.82
CA LEU A 249 5.83 -10.37 20.16
C LEU A 249 7.13 -10.74 20.91
N ALA A 250 7.65 -9.84 21.77
CA ALA A 250 8.88 -10.06 22.55
C ALA A 250 8.62 -10.93 23.79
#